data_91d3a8d56ac5b0246a86776165be1e10
#
_entry.id   91d3a8d56ac5b0246a86776165be1e10
#
_cell.length_a   1.000
_cell.length_b   1.000
_cell.length_c   1.000
_cell.angle_alpha   90.00
_cell.angle_beta   90.00
_cell.angle_gamma   90.00
#
_symmetry.space_group_name_H-M   'P 1'
#
loop_
_entity.id
_entity.type
_entity.pdbx_description
1 polymer ?
#
loop_
_entity_poly.entity_id
_entity_poly.type
_entity_poly.pdbx_seq_one_letter_code
_entity_poly.pdbx_strand_id
1 'polypeptide(L)'
;HNLNHILIILQSHLKQGEYKEALEYIDKNLDIHIKAYQALTHTGMTMIDSTINHQIYQMKEQNIEYNEDITKILHLGSIVPDDLSLVLGLAFDNAREACEKVKDQRKISLKLQSKQTHIIIHITNSIPRGSHPYFHKTSKKDSVAHGYGVKGIKEIAKKYHGDVKYDVKDDCVILRIMLQK
;
A
#
# COMPACT_ATOMS: atom_id res chain seq x y z
N HIS A 1 -19.75 17.72 -7.65
CA HIS A 1 -19.48 18.79 -8.63
C HIS A 1 -18.11 19.46 -8.46
N ASN A 2 -17.58 19.50 -7.24
CA ASN A 2 -16.35 20.23 -6.97
C ASN A 2 -15.07 19.49 -7.45
N LEU A 3 -15.01 18.17 -7.35
CA LEU A 3 -13.80 17.41 -7.68
C LEU A 3 -13.40 17.51 -9.16
N ASN A 4 -14.35 17.36 -10.08
CA ASN A 4 -14.06 17.48 -11.52
C ASN A 4 -13.51 18.87 -11.89
N HIS A 5 -14.07 19.93 -11.28
CA HIS A 5 -13.59 21.29 -11.49
C HIS A 5 -12.15 21.48 -10.99
N ILE A 6 -11.84 20.95 -9.80
CA ILE A 6 -10.50 20.96 -9.23
C ILE A 6 -9.51 20.25 -10.15
N LEU A 7 -9.87 19.06 -10.64
CA LEU A 7 -9.00 18.27 -11.54
C LEU A 7 -8.74 18.99 -12.87
N ILE A 8 -9.74 19.69 -13.43
CA ILE A 8 -9.58 20.48 -14.66
C ILE A 8 -8.60 21.63 -14.46
N ILE A 9 -8.70 22.36 -13.34
CA ILE A 9 -7.78 23.47 -13.05
C ILE A 9 -6.37 22.96 -12.82
N LEU A 10 -6.19 21.87 -12.07
CA LEU A 10 -4.89 21.24 -11.87
C LEU A 10 -4.27 20.80 -13.20
N GLN A 11 -5.06 20.17 -14.05
CA GLN A 11 -4.60 19.77 -15.40
C GLN A 11 -4.14 20.97 -16.22
N SER A 12 -4.85 22.11 -16.12
CA SER A 12 -4.47 23.34 -16.82
C SER A 12 -3.11 23.88 -16.34
N HIS A 13 -2.92 24.03 -15.02
CA HIS A 13 -1.65 24.46 -14.46
C HIS A 13 -0.48 23.54 -14.85
N LEU A 14 -0.70 22.21 -14.75
CA LEU A 14 0.33 21.22 -15.12
C LEU A 14 0.71 21.29 -16.60
N LYS A 15 -0.26 21.49 -17.51
CA LYS A 15 0.01 21.66 -18.95
C LYS A 15 0.79 22.91 -19.28
N GLN A 16 0.66 23.97 -18.45
CA GLN A 16 1.37 25.22 -18.63
C GLN A 16 2.73 25.24 -17.90
N GLY A 17 3.08 24.16 -17.19
CA GLY A 17 4.30 24.08 -16.40
C GLY A 17 4.26 24.90 -15.09
N GLU A 18 3.09 25.34 -14.68
CA GLU A 18 2.84 26.16 -13.48
C GLU A 18 2.73 25.25 -12.25
N TYR A 19 3.84 24.56 -11.90
CA TYR A 19 3.82 23.53 -10.84
C TYR A 19 3.56 24.12 -9.46
N LYS A 20 4.07 25.33 -9.20
CA LYS A 20 3.89 26.01 -7.92
C LYS A 20 2.43 26.38 -7.69
N GLU A 21 1.80 26.93 -8.68
CA GLU A 21 0.38 27.33 -8.70
C GLU A 21 -0.52 26.09 -8.53
N ALA A 22 -0.17 24.98 -9.20
CA ALA A 22 -0.88 23.71 -9.03
C ALA A 22 -0.82 23.21 -7.58
N LEU A 23 0.33 23.26 -6.92
CA LEU A 23 0.50 22.86 -5.52
C LEU A 23 -0.26 23.80 -4.58
N GLU A 24 -0.16 25.12 -4.77
CA GLU A 24 -0.91 26.10 -3.97
C GLU A 24 -2.42 25.90 -4.13
N TYR A 25 -2.89 25.55 -5.34
CA TYR A 25 -4.28 25.28 -5.60
C TYR A 25 -4.79 24.00 -4.89
N ILE A 26 -3.96 22.94 -4.83
CA ILE A 26 -4.22 21.73 -4.06
C ILE A 26 -4.34 22.04 -2.58
N ASP A 27 -3.34 22.73 -2.02
CA ASP A 27 -3.27 23.07 -0.59
C ASP A 27 -4.48 23.91 -0.14
N LYS A 28 -5.00 24.76 -1.02
CA LYS A 28 -6.12 25.66 -0.74
C LYS A 28 -7.50 25.01 -0.85
N ASN A 29 -7.67 24.07 -1.80
CA ASN A 29 -8.99 23.58 -2.21
C ASN A 29 -9.27 22.12 -1.82
N LEU A 30 -8.22 21.36 -1.55
CA LEU A 30 -8.32 20.02 -1.03
C LEU A 30 -7.80 20.07 0.40
N ASP A 31 -8.66 19.78 1.37
CA ASP A 31 -8.28 19.66 2.80
C ASP A 31 -7.40 18.40 3.00
N ILE A 32 -6.41 18.27 2.13
CA ILE A 32 -5.43 17.21 2.18
C ILE A 32 -4.25 17.81 2.94
N HIS A 33 -3.95 17.26 4.10
CA HIS A 33 -2.76 17.63 4.88
C HIS A 33 -1.47 17.21 4.16
N ILE A 34 -1.24 17.77 2.96
CA ILE A 34 -0.05 17.50 2.13
C ILE A 34 1.25 17.81 2.87
N LYS A 35 1.20 18.74 3.83
CA LYS A 35 2.35 19.06 4.70
C LYS A 35 2.85 17.87 5.54
N ALA A 36 2.02 16.84 5.72
CA ALA A 36 2.42 15.60 6.41
C ALA A 36 3.14 14.60 5.50
N TYR A 37 3.10 14.80 4.18
CA TYR A 37 3.84 13.98 3.22
C TYR A 37 5.31 14.43 3.10
N GLN A 38 6.03 14.43 4.21
CA GLN A 38 7.49 14.36 4.11
C GLN A 38 7.81 13.01 3.47
N ALA A 39 8.68 13.03 2.46
CA ALA A 39 9.16 11.81 1.82
C ALA A 39 9.85 10.93 2.87
N LEU A 40 9.12 9.96 3.42
CA LEU A 40 9.59 9.08 4.49
C LEU A 40 10.23 7.83 3.93
N THR A 41 9.80 7.41 2.72
CA THR A 41 10.31 6.24 2.04
C THR A 41 10.96 6.59 0.71
N HIS A 42 11.95 5.82 0.28
CA HIS A 42 12.73 6.06 -0.94
C HIS A 42 13.01 4.75 -1.68
N THR A 43 12.01 4.26 -2.40
CA THR A 43 12.18 3.09 -3.30
C THR A 43 12.94 3.45 -4.58
N GLY A 44 13.03 4.72 -4.93
CA GLY A 44 13.54 5.23 -6.20
C GLY A 44 12.48 5.39 -7.28
N MET A 45 11.20 5.14 -6.96
CA MET A 45 10.06 5.29 -7.86
C MET A 45 8.97 6.13 -7.21
N THR A 46 8.73 7.32 -7.73
CA THR A 46 7.82 8.32 -7.15
C THR A 46 6.42 7.76 -6.88
N MET A 47 5.86 6.97 -7.79
CA MET A 47 4.51 6.38 -7.60
C MET A 47 4.48 5.41 -6.42
N ILE A 48 5.51 4.56 -6.29
CA ILE A 48 5.60 3.59 -5.20
C ILE A 48 5.86 4.30 -3.88
N ASP A 49 6.76 5.30 -3.87
CA ASP A 49 7.02 6.14 -2.71
C ASP A 49 5.75 6.85 -2.24
N SER A 50 4.96 7.42 -3.15
CA SER A 50 3.69 8.07 -2.83
C SER A 50 2.68 7.09 -2.21
N THR A 51 2.59 5.88 -2.75
CA THR A 51 1.70 4.84 -2.22
C THR A 51 2.09 4.45 -0.79
N ILE A 52 3.37 4.16 -0.55
CA ILE A 52 3.87 3.77 0.77
C ILE A 52 3.72 4.94 1.76
N ASN A 53 4.08 6.16 1.36
CA ASN A 53 3.94 7.35 2.22
C ASN A 53 2.48 7.61 2.63
N HIS A 54 1.52 7.40 1.71
CA HIS A 54 0.10 7.48 2.04
C HIS A 54 -0.28 6.45 3.11
N GLN A 55 0.18 5.21 2.98
CA GLN A 55 -0.08 4.17 3.96
C GLN A 55 0.58 4.47 5.32
N ILE A 56 1.80 5.01 5.32
CA ILE A 56 2.47 5.45 6.56
C ILE A 56 1.65 6.53 7.28
N TYR A 57 1.11 7.49 6.52
CA TYR A 57 0.23 8.52 7.09
C TYR A 57 -1.01 7.88 7.74
N GLN A 58 -1.71 6.97 7.03
CA GLN A 58 -2.87 6.27 7.57
C GLN A 58 -2.53 5.46 8.84
N MET A 59 -1.37 4.81 8.86
CA MET A 59 -0.91 4.07 10.04
C MET A 59 -0.65 4.98 11.25
N LYS A 60 -0.08 6.17 11.02
CA LYS A 60 0.12 7.17 12.10
C LYS A 60 -1.20 7.64 12.70
N GLU A 61 -2.21 7.94 11.87
CA GLU A 61 -3.55 8.32 12.32
C GLU A 61 -4.22 7.21 13.16
N GLN A 62 -3.91 5.95 12.87
CA GLN A 62 -4.46 4.78 13.56
C GLN A 62 -3.60 4.31 14.75
N ASN A 63 -2.54 5.04 15.11
CA ASN A 63 -1.57 4.67 16.15
C ASN A 63 -0.95 3.27 15.91
N ILE A 64 -0.57 2.98 14.67
CA ILE A 64 0.13 1.77 14.26
C ILE A 64 1.61 2.09 14.11
N GLU A 65 2.47 1.35 14.82
CA GLU A 65 3.93 1.43 14.67
C GLU A 65 4.33 0.83 13.31
N TYR A 66 5.14 1.56 12.55
CA TYR A 66 5.60 1.12 11.24
C TYR A 66 7.12 1.05 11.15
N ASN A 67 7.63 -0.01 10.51
CA ASN A 67 9.04 -0.19 10.19
C ASN A 67 9.20 -0.68 8.76
N GLU A 68 10.29 -0.29 8.08
CA GLU A 68 10.57 -0.74 6.72
C GLU A 68 12.02 -1.16 6.50
N ASP A 69 12.19 -2.13 5.58
CA ASP A 69 13.47 -2.56 5.00
C ASP A 69 13.29 -2.58 3.47
N ILE A 70 13.76 -1.53 2.80
CA ILE A 70 13.51 -1.31 1.38
C ILE A 70 14.82 -1.31 0.60
N THR A 71 14.87 -2.18 -0.42
CA THR A 71 15.90 -2.13 -1.46
C THR A 71 15.44 -1.23 -2.60
N LYS A 72 16.29 -0.29 -3.03
CA LYS A 72 16.01 0.60 -4.15
C LYS A 72 15.62 -0.18 -5.41
N ILE A 73 14.54 0.25 -6.05
CA ILE A 73 14.04 -0.33 -7.29
C ILE A 73 14.71 0.39 -8.47
N LEU A 74 15.61 -0.30 -9.16
CA LEU A 74 16.29 0.24 -10.34
C LEU A 74 15.48 0.07 -11.62
N HIS A 75 14.73 -1.03 -11.72
CA HIS A 75 13.82 -1.33 -12.84
C HIS A 75 12.74 -2.33 -12.39
N LEU A 76 11.61 -2.31 -13.07
CA LEU A 76 10.47 -3.20 -12.82
C LEU A 76 10.37 -4.36 -13.83
N GLY A 77 11.21 -4.35 -14.89
CA GLY A 77 11.04 -5.30 -16.01
C GLY A 77 9.67 -5.12 -16.67
N SER A 78 8.88 -6.19 -16.71
CA SER A 78 7.52 -6.17 -17.27
C SER A 78 6.43 -5.69 -16.28
N ILE A 79 6.77 -5.48 -15.01
CA ILE A 79 5.80 -5.07 -13.99
C ILE A 79 5.40 -3.61 -14.21
N VAL A 80 4.10 -3.38 -14.39
CA VAL A 80 3.53 -2.03 -14.51
C VAL A 80 3.54 -1.35 -13.13
N PRO A 81 4.02 -0.10 -13.00
CA PRO A 81 4.06 0.62 -11.72
C PRO A 81 2.71 0.69 -11.01
N ASP A 82 1.61 0.87 -11.74
CA ASP A 82 0.25 0.91 -11.19
C ASP A 82 -0.13 -0.41 -10.50
N ASP A 83 0.22 -1.55 -11.09
CA ASP A 83 -0.06 -2.86 -10.51
C ASP A 83 0.75 -3.09 -9.22
N LEU A 84 2.02 -2.67 -9.19
CA LEU A 84 2.83 -2.75 -7.97
C LEU A 84 2.27 -1.83 -6.87
N SER A 85 1.87 -0.61 -7.24
CA SER A 85 1.21 0.34 -6.36
C SER A 85 -0.09 -0.24 -5.80
N LEU A 86 -0.92 -0.84 -6.65
CA LEU A 86 -2.19 -1.46 -6.24
C LEU A 86 -1.97 -2.64 -5.29
N VAL A 87 -1.01 -3.53 -5.59
CA VAL A 87 -0.66 -4.65 -4.70
C VAL A 87 -0.23 -4.17 -3.33
N LEU A 88 0.64 -3.15 -3.26
CA LEU A 88 1.09 -2.57 -2.00
C LEU A 88 -0.08 -1.94 -1.24
N GLY A 89 -0.93 -1.15 -1.91
CA GLY A 89 -2.11 -0.55 -1.31
C GLY A 89 -3.03 -1.59 -0.69
N LEU A 90 -3.44 -2.61 -1.47
CA LEU A 90 -4.31 -3.69 -1.00
C LEU A 90 -3.69 -4.48 0.17
N ALA A 91 -2.39 -4.74 0.12
CA ALA A 91 -1.70 -5.48 1.17
C ALA A 91 -1.62 -4.67 2.48
N PHE A 92 -1.36 -3.37 2.40
CA PHE A 92 -1.38 -2.48 3.57
C PHE A 92 -2.78 -2.30 4.13
N ASP A 93 -3.81 -2.15 3.29
CA ASP A 93 -5.19 -2.03 3.75
C ASP A 93 -5.62 -3.26 4.55
N ASN A 94 -5.33 -4.47 4.04
CA ASN A 94 -5.57 -5.72 4.76
C ASN A 94 -4.82 -5.77 6.11
N ALA A 95 -3.57 -5.32 6.15
CA ALA A 95 -2.75 -5.29 7.35
C ALA A 95 -3.31 -4.31 8.39
N ARG A 96 -3.73 -3.10 7.97
CA ARG A 96 -4.33 -2.09 8.86
C ARG A 96 -5.67 -2.56 9.44
N GLU A 97 -6.56 -3.12 8.61
CA GLU A 97 -7.83 -3.70 9.06
C GLU A 97 -7.63 -4.81 10.12
N ALA A 98 -6.62 -5.65 9.94
CA ALA A 98 -6.28 -6.66 10.94
C ALA A 98 -5.76 -6.04 12.25
N CYS A 99 -4.94 -4.99 12.16
CA CYS A 99 -4.42 -4.26 13.31
C CYS A 99 -5.50 -3.51 14.11
N GLU A 100 -6.59 -3.06 13.48
CA GLU A 100 -7.70 -2.40 14.18
C GLU A 100 -8.31 -3.26 15.30
N LYS A 101 -8.28 -4.58 15.12
CA LYS A 101 -8.79 -5.56 16.08
C LYS A 101 -7.83 -5.84 17.24
N VAL A 102 -6.59 -5.34 17.17
CA VAL A 102 -5.57 -5.51 18.21
C VAL A 102 -5.73 -4.41 19.27
N LYS A 103 -5.80 -4.81 20.56
CA LYS A 103 -5.96 -3.87 21.67
C LYS A 103 -4.65 -3.27 22.16
N ASP A 104 -3.57 -4.02 22.05
CA ASP A 104 -2.25 -3.65 22.57
C ASP A 104 -1.37 -2.99 21.50
N GLN A 105 -0.16 -3.51 21.31
CA GLN A 105 0.79 -2.98 20.34
C GLN A 105 0.39 -3.35 18.91
N ARG A 106 -0.02 -2.35 18.13
CA ARG A 106 -0.30 -2.47 16.70
C ARG A 106 0.97 -2.21 15.92
N LYS A 107 1.41 -3.18 15.13
CA LYS A 107 2.64 -3.07 14.34
C LYS A 107 2.42 -3.57 12.93
N ILE A 108 3.00 -2.84 11.97
CA ILE A 108 3.11 -3.27 10.58
C ILE A 108 4.56 -3.07 10.14
N SER A 109 5.11 -4.02 9.42
CA SER A 109 6.42 -3.88 8.80
C SER A 109 6.37 -4.25 7.33
N LEU A 110 7.11 -3.50 6.51
CA LEU A 110 7.33 -3.77 5.09
C LEU A 110 8.76 -4.18 4.85
N LYS A 111 8.96 -5.30 4.15
CA LYS A 111 10.23 -5.62 3.49
C LYS A 111 10.00 -5.68 2.00
N LEU A 112 10.61 -4.75 1.26
CA LEU A 112 10.53 -4.67 -0.20
C LEU A 112 11.91 -4.89 -0.80
N GLN A 113 12.07 -5.97 -1.53
CA GLN A 113 13.34 -6.34 -2.15
C GLN A 113 13.21 -6.36 -3.68
N SER A 114 14.04 -5.56 -4.33
CA SER A 114 14.22 -5.59 -5.78
C SER A 114 15.42 -6.49 -6.12
N LYS A 115 15.15 -7.69 -6.57
CA LYS A 115 16.14 -8.64 -7.08
C LYS A 115 16.28 -8.50 -8.59
N GLN A 116 17.23 -9.20 -9.20
CA GLN A 116 17.47 -9.13 -10.64
C GLN A 116 16.22 -9.51 -11.46
N THR A 117 15.53 -10.56 -11.07
CA THR A 117 14.39 -11.16 -11.79
C THR A 117 13.06 -11.01 -11.09
N HIS A 118 13.02 -10.55 -9.85
CA HIS A 118 11.79 -10.50 -9.05
C HIS A 118 11.73 -9.26 -8.16
N ILE A 119 10.50 -8.83 -7.90
CA ILE A 119 10.14 -7.99 -6.75
C ILE A 119 9.56 -8.90 -5.66
N ILE A 120 10.08 -8.79 -4.45
CA ILE A 120 9.64 -9.56 -3.29
C ILE A 120 9.12 -8.59 -2.24
N ILE A 121 7.88 -8.79 -1.82
CA ILE A 121 7.20 -7.97 -0.82
C ILE A 121 6.83 -8.87 0.35
N HIS A 122 7.27 -8.50 1.56
CA HIS A 122 6.75 -9.08 2.80
C HIS A 122 6.09 -7.98 3.61
N ILE A 123 4.83 -8.17 3.97
CA ILE A 123 4.14 -7.33 4.94
C ILE A 123 3.80 -8.20 6.13
N THR A 124 4.24 -7.77 7.31
CA THR A 124 3.93 -8.42 8.57
C THR A 124 3.08 -7.48 9.41
N ASN A 125 1.99 -7.97 9.96
CA ASN A 125 1.12 -7.19 10.83
C ASN A 125 0.70 -7.95 12.07
N SER A 126 0.45 -7.23 13.15
CA SER A 126 -0.13 -7.77 14.38
C SER A 126 -1.57 -8.23 14.15
N ILE A 127 -1.96 -9.30 14.86
CA ILE A 127 -3.34 -9.78 14.98
C ILE A 127 -3.67 -10.04 16.43
N PRO A 128 -4.96 -10.12 16.83
CA PRO A 128 -5.32 -10.45 18.22
C PRO A 128 -4.76 -11.81 18.63
N ARG A 129 -4.28 -11.91 19.86
CA ARG A 129 -3.70 -13.14 20.42
C ARG A 129 -4.64 -14.33 20.28
N GLY A 130 -4.09 -15.45 19.79
CA GLY A 130 -4.83 -16.69 19.61
C GLY A 130 -5.84 -16.64 18.45
N SER A 131 -5.83 -15.59 17.64
CA SER A 131 -6.66 -15.57 16.43
C SER A 131 -6.03 -16.41 15.34
N HIS A 132 -6.89 -17.14 14.61
CA HIS A 132 -6.49 -17.96 13.46
C HIS A 132 -7.22 -17.45 12.21
N PRO A 133 -6.72 -16.41 11.55
CA PRO A 133 -7.38 -15.87 10.36
C PRO A 133 -7.37 -16.92 9.23
N TYR A 134 -8.55 -17.15 8.65
CA TYR A 134 -8.72 -18.06 7.52
C TYR A 134 -8.61 -17.28 6.21
N PHE A 135 -7.52 -17.46 5.50
CA PHE A 135 -7.28 -16.79 4.21
C PHE A 135 -7.96 -17.48 3.01
N HIS A 136 -8.72 -18.57 3.23
CA HIS A 136 -9.32 -19.39 2.20
C HIS A 136 -10.85 -19.52 2.26
N LYS A 137 -11.52 -19.03 3.31
CA LYS A 137 -12.97 -19.07 3.44
C LYS A 137 -13.52 -17.69 3.76
N THR A 138 -14.14 -17.06 2.78
CA THR A 138 -15.04 -15.94 3.01
C THR A 138 -16.28 -16.47 3.72
N SER A 139 -16.48 -16.14 5.00
CA SER A 139 -17.77 -16.34 5.66
C SER A 139 -18.80 -15.44 4.98
N LYS A 140 -19.98 -15.98 4.66
CA LYS A 140 -21.03 -15.32 3.87
C LYS A 140 -21.60 -14.01 4.43
N LYS A 141 -21.17 -13.56 5.61
CA LYS A 141 -21.65 -12.30 6.23
C LYS A 141 -20.68 -11.12 6.14
N ASP A 142 -19.36 -11.36 5.93
CA ASP A 142 -18.35 -10.30 5.79
C ASP A 142 -17.75 -10.24 4.38
N SER A 143 -18.41 -10.85 3.40
CA SER A 143 -17.83 -11.19 2.09
C SER A 143 -17.63 -10.03 1.12
N VAL A 144 -18.15 -8.83 1.40
CA VAL A 144 -18.10 -7.74 0.42
C VAL A 144 -16.80 -6.92 0.52
N ALA A 145 -16.27 -6.70 1.71
CA ALA A 145 -15.06 -5.88 1.88
C ALA A 145 -13.76 -6.69 1.86
N HIS A 146 -13.70 -7.86 2.53
CA HIS A 146 -12.46 -8.64 2.69
C HIS A 146 -12.10 -9.55 1.52
N GLY A 147 -13.04 -9.86 0.62
CA GLY A 147 -12.80 -10.76 -0.52
C GLY A 147 -12.03 -10.12 -1.68
N TYR A 148 -12.19 -8.81 -1.88
CA TYR A 148 -11.61 -8.12 -3.05
C TYR A 148 -10.11 -7.88 -2.91
N GLY A 149 -9.60 -7.53 -1.73
CA GLY A 149 -8.19 -7.24 -1.51
C GLY A 149 -7.30 -8.47 -1.76
N VAL A 150 -7.60 -9.59 -1.10
CA VAL A 150 -6.83 -10.84 -1.27
C VAL A 150 -6.93 -11.37 -2.70
N LYS A 151 -8.10 -11.29 -3.32
CA LYS A 151 -8.31 -11.70 -4.71
C LYS A 151 -7.51 -10.84 -5.67
N GLY A 152 -7.54 -9.52 -5.51
CA GLY A 152 -6.78 -8.57 -6.34
C GLY A 152 -5.27 -8.81 -6.25
N ILE A 153 -4.73 -9.02 -5.05
CA ILE A 153 -3.32 -9.36 -4.86
C ILE A 153 -2.96 -10.66 -5.62
N LYS A 154 -3.78 -11.71 -5.50
CA LYS A 154 -3.53 -12.99 -6.19
C LYS A 154 -3.63 -12.87 -7.71
N GLU A 155 -4.57 -12.10 -8.23
CA GLU A 155 -4.74 -11.86 -9.67
C GLU A 155 -3.52 -11.14 -10.26
N ILE A 156 -3.03 -10.09 -9.58
CA ILE A 156 -1.84 -9.36 -10.02
C ILE A 156 -0.60 -10.27 -9.92
N ALA A 157 -0.42 -11.01 -8.81
CA ALA A 157 0.69 -11.94 -8.70
C ALA A 157 0.69 -12.97 -9.84
N LYS A 158 -0.47 -13.54 -10.15
CA LYS A 158 -0.62 -14.47 -11.30
C LYS A 158 -0.27 -13.82 -12.63
N LYS A 159 -0.65 -12.55 -12.86
CA LYS A 159 -0.30 -11.79 -14.08
C LYS A 159 1.21 -11.73 -14.29
N TYR A 160 1.98 -11.63 -13.20
CA TYR A 160 3.45 -11.57 -13.24
C TYR A 160 4.13 -12.89 -12.84
N HIS A 161 3.49 -14.02 -13.14
CA HIS A 161 4.02 -15.37 -12.87
C HIS A 161 4.57 -15.53 -11.44
N GLY A 162 3.96 -14.83 -10.50
CA GLY A 162 4.36 -14.76 -9.12
C GLY A 162 3.58 -15.69 -8.20
N ASP A 163 3.79 -15.51 -6.90
CA ASP A 163 3.17 -16.30 -5.84
C ASP A 163 2.75 -15.42 -4.66
N VAL A 164 1.72 -15.86 -3.94
CA VAL A 164 1.22 -15.18 -2.73
C VAL A 164 1.03 -16.20 -1.63
N LYS A 165 1.71 -15.99 -0.50
CA LYS A 165 1.62 -16.84 0.69
C LYS A 165 1.28 -16.03 1.93
N TYR A 166 0.42 -16.62 2.77
CA TYR A 166 0.09 -16.11 4.09
C TYR A 166 0.52 -17.13 5.14
N ASP A 167 1.28 -16.67 6.12
CA ASP A 167 1.65 -17.45 7.29
C ASP A 167 1.18 -16.72 8.55
N VAL A 168 0.84 -17.48 9.59
CA VAL A 168 0.54 -16.96 10.92
C VAL A 168 1.60 -17.47 11.87
N LYS A 169 2.24 -16.55 12.57
CA LYS A 169 3.28 -16.86 13.56
C LYS A 169 3.25 -15.81 14.68
N ASP A 170 3.21 -16.30 15.93
CA ASP A 170 3.39 -15.46 17.12
C ASP A 170 2.49 -14.21 17.14
N ASP A 171 1.17 -14.38 16.96
CA ASP A 171 0.19 -13.28 16.91
C ASP A 171 0.45 -12.24 15.76
N CYS A 172 1.10 -12.69 14.71
CA CYS A 172 1.32 -11.92 13.49
C CYS A 172 0.90 -12.69 12.23
N VAL A 173 0.41 -11.95 11.24
CA VAL A 173 0.28 -12.44 9.86
C VAL A 173 1.47 -11.99 9.06
N ILE A 174 2.02 -12.88 8.25
CA ILE A 174 3.09 -12.58 7.30
C ILE A 174 2.56 -12.85 5.90
N LEU A 175 2.33 -11.79 5.15
CA LEU A 175 2.00 -11.85 3.72
C LEU A 175 3.30 -11.78 2.92
N ARG A 176 3.53 -12.78 2.07
CA ARG A 176 4.63 -12.81 1.11
C ARG A 176 4.10 -12.79 -0.30
N ILE A 177 4.60 -11.85 -1.10
CA ILE A 177 4.24 -11.69 -2.52
C ILE A 177 5.54 -11.68 -3.32
N MET A 178 5.56 -12.46 -4.40
CA MET A 178 6.65 -12.45 -5.36
C MET A 178 6.07 -12.12 -6.74
N LEU A 179 6.69 -11.19 -7.45
CA LEU A 179 6.33 -10.81 -8.81
C LEU A 179 7.56 -10.97 -9.71
N GLN A 180 7.43 -11.66 -10.84
CA GLN A 180 8.50 -11.77 -11.84
C GLN A 180 8.56 -10.49 -12.67
N LYS A 181 9.78 -9.97 -12.86
CA LYS A 181 10.04 -8.77 -13.67
C LYS A 181 9.94 -9.00 -15.17
#